data_5a7be45f1383dec8bc75e4e5ca2e9494
#
_entry.id   5a7be45f1383dec8bc75e4e5ca2e9494
#
_cell.length_a   1.000
_cell.length_b   1.000
_cell.length_c   1.000
_cell.angle_alpha   90.00
_cell.angle_beta   90.00
_cell.angle_gamma   90.00
#
_symmetry.space_group_name_H-M   'P 1'
#
loop_
_entity.id
_entity.type
_entity.pdbx_description
1 polymer ?
#
loop_
_entity_poly.entity_id
_entity_poly.type
_entity_poly.pdbx_seq_one_letter_code
_entity_poly.pdbx_strand_id
1 'polypeptide(L)'
;MSRIRFGCQFYTWQMSGKRYIGKLPHISKVASSAGFSGIEPETCMLGPYYDDPAALKDVLTQYNLQVGAIALACNWSGPRETDAEKWEAERVLNYLKFFPDTHLVLSQLPGKDRSNLQQRQANAIACIEAIARRSTDLGIDCSFHPNSPAGSVFRIKEDYLVLLDRLDSRIVGFAPDAGHIAKGGMDVIEIFHTYRSLIRHIHFKDITTSREWAAMGAGIIDFPRIVTMMRDAHYDGWIMVEEESKEAEVNPDTATAKNGEYLRKSLLPLV
;
A
#
# COMPACT_ATOMS: atom_id res chain seq x y z
N MET A 1 12.35 16.26 13.24
CA MET A 1 10.97 15.93 13.61
C MET A 1 10.48 14.93 12.59
N SER A 2 9.83 13.86 13.01
CA SER A 2 9.18 12.89 12.10
C SER A 2 8.14 13.63 11.24
N ARG A 3 8.05 13.29 9.95
CA ARG A 3 7.07 13.88 9.03
C ARG A 3 6.11 12.79 8.56
N ILE A 4 5.43 12.14 9.49
CA ILE A 4 4.40 11.18 9.13
C ILE A 4 3.28 11.91 8.40
N ARG A 5 2.96 11.45 7.20
CA ARG A 5 1.88 11.97 6.36
C ARG A 5 0.82 10.89 6.18
N PHE A 6 -0.44 11.30 6.11
CA PHE A 6 -1.54 10.36 5.93
C PHE A 6 -2.17 10.52 4.55
N GLY A 7 -2.30 9.42 3.85
CA GLY A 7 -2.92 9.34 2.54
C GLY A 7 -4.05 8.32 2.49
N CYS A 8 -4.71 8.27 1.36
CA CYS A 8 -5.81 7.36 1.08
C CYS A 8 -5.44 6.40 -0.06
N GLN A 9 -5.54 5.10 0.19
CA GLN A 9 -5.32 4.07 -0.81
C GLN A 9 -6.59 3.79 -1.61
N PHE A 10 -6.48 3.60 -2.93
CA PHE A 10 -7.63 3.54 -3.82
C PHE A 10 -8.31 2.18 -3.93
N TYR A 11 -7.75 1.14 -3.32
CA TYR A 11 -8.38 -0.18 -3.32
C TYR A 11 -9.81 -0.17 -2.75
N THR A 12 -10.06 0.73 -1.80
CA THR A 12 -11.41 0.98 -1.26
C THR A 12 -12.44 1.23 -2.38
N TRP A 13 -12.09 1.96 -3.45
CA TRP A 13 -12.96 2.16 -4.62
C TRP A 13 -12.79 1.07 -5.67
N GLN A 14 -11.62 0.44 -5.75
CA GLN A 14 -11.33 -0.62 -6.71
C GLN A 14 -12.22 -1.84 -6.50
N MET A 15 -12.61 -2.15 -5.25
CA MET A 15 -13.57 -3.21 -4.90
C MET A 15 -14.93 -3.06 -5.59
N SER A 16 -15.34 -1.84 -5.93
CA SER A 16 -16.55 -1.56 -6.70
C SER A 16 -16.40 -1.86 -8.20
N GLY A 17 -15.35 -2.59 -8.59
CA GLY A 17 -15.06 -2.97 -9.96
C GLY A 17 -14.70 -1.79 -10.85
N LYS A 18 -15.13 -1.82 -12.11
CA LYS A 18 -14.76 -0.80 -13.10
C LYS A 18 -15.38 0.59 -12.88
N ARG A 19 -16.27 0.74 -11.89
CA ARG A 19 -17.04 1.97 -11.66
C ARG A 19 -16.16 3.21 -11.44
N TYR A 20 -15.03 3.06 -10.78
CA TYR A 20 -14.17 4.17 -10.37
C TYR A 20 -12.85 4.25 -11.12
N ILE A 21 -12.58 3.37 -12.09
CA ILE A 21 -11.37 3.46 -12.91
C ILE A 21 -11.31 4.82 -13.62
N GLY A 22 -10.22 5.55 -13.45
CA GLY A 22 -10.03 6.89 -14.02
C GLY A 22 -10.91 7.98 -13.40
N LYS A 23 -11.60 7.73 -12.29
CA LYS A 23 -12.40 8.76 -11.59
C LYS A 23 -11.58 9.52 -10.55
N LEU A 24 -10.31 9.80 -10.87
CA LEU A 24 -9.36 10.44 -9.96
C LEU A 24 -9.87 11.78 -9.40
N PRO A 25 -10.49 12.69 -10.17
CA PRO A 25 -11.03 13.93 -9.61
C PRO A 25 -12.06 13.69 -8.50
N HIS A 26 -12.94 12.70 -8.70
CA HIS A 26 -13.95 12.34 -7.70
C HIS A 26 -13.29 11.79 -6.43
N ILE A 27 -12.42 10.79 -6.58
CA ILE A 27 -11.74 10.14 -5.45
C ILE A 27 -10.86 11.15 -4.70
N SER A 28 -10.11 12.00 -5.42
CA SER A 28 -9.27 13.05 -4.84
C SER A 28 -10.08 14.05 -4.04
N LYS A 29 -11.25 14.46 -4.55
CA LYS A 29 -12.18 15.33 -3.81
C LYS A 29 -12.62 14.68 -2.48
N VAL A 30 -13.00 13.41 -2.51
CA VAL A 30 -13.42 12.68 -1.31
C VAL A 30 -12.26 12.56 -0.32
N ALA A 31 -11.07 12.13 -0.76
CA ALA A 31 -9.88 12.00 0.07
C ALA A 31 -9.48 13.33 0.73
N SER A 32 -9.42 14.42 -0.04
CA SER A 32 -9.13 15.76 0.50
C SER A 32 -10.17 16.22 1.51
N SER A 33 -11.48 16.04 1.21
CA SER A 33 -12.57 16.40 2.15
C SER A 33 -12.52 15.57 3.43
N ALA A 34 -12.04 14.34 3.37
CA ALA A 34 -11.82 13.47 4.52
C ALA A 34 -10.60 13.87 5.36
N GLY A 35 -9.73 14.76 4.86
CA GLY A 35 -8.56 15.28 5.58
C GLY A 35 -7.26 14.54 5.30
N PHE A 36 -7.22 13.70 4.27
CA PHE A 36 -5.98 13.11 3.78
C PHE A 36 -5.16 14.14 2.99
N SER A 37 -3.83 14.02 3.06
CA SER A 37 -2.90 14.90 2.34
C SER A 37 -2.28 14.26 1.10
N GLY A 38 -2.54 12.98 0.87
CA GLY A 38 -2.04 12.24 -0.29
C GLY A 38 -2.94 11.10 -0.72
N ILE A 39 -2.57 10.53 -1.85
CA ILE A 39 -3.26 9.39 -2.46
C ILE A 39 -2.26 8.30 -2.85
N GLU A 40 -2.77 7.07 -2.93
CA GLU A 40 -2.08 5.92 -3.49
C GLU A 40 -3.03 5.14 -4.41
N PRO A 41 -3.04 5.40 -5.71
CA PRO A 41 -3.71 4.55 -6.67
C PRO A 41 -2.89 3.31 -7.02
N GLU A 42 -3.55 2.19 -7.30
CA GLU A 42 -2.95 1.14 -8.11
C GLU A 42 -2.92 1.56 -9.59
N THR A 43 -1.96 1.03 -10.36
CA THR A 43 -1.82 1.36 -11.79
C THR A 43 -3.11 1.16 -12.57
N CYS A 44 -3.88 0.12 -12.26
CA CYS A 44 -5.17 -0.18 -12.89
C CYS A 44 -6.26 0.88 -12.63
N MET A 45 -6.14 1.69 -11.57
CA MET A 45 -7.10 2.74 -11.23
C MET A 45 -6.84 4.07 -11.95
N LEU A 46 -5.64 4.27 -12.50
CA LEU A 46 -5.26 5.53 -13.14
C LEU A 46 -6.10 5.86 -14.38
N GLY A 47 -6.56 4.85 -15.14
CA GLY A 47 -7.32 5.07 -16.36
C GLY A 47 -6.56 5.98 -17.33
N PRO A 48 -7.22 7.03 -17.91
CA PRO A 48 -6.58 7.93 -18.87
C PRO A 48 -5.42 8.75 -18.26
N TYR A 49 -5.39 8.94 -16.95
CA TYR A 49 -4.31 9.67 -16.27
C TYR A 49 -2.99 8.91 -16.27
N TYR A 50 -2.99 7.61 -16.59
CA TYR A 50 -1.76 6.85 -16.72
C TYR A 50 -0.95 7.25 -17.97
N ASP A 51 -1.61 7.79 -18.98
CA ASP A 51 -0.96 8.32 -20.19
C ASP A 51 -0.78 9.83 -20.13
N ASP A 52 -1.41 10.50 -19.15
CA ASP A 52 -1.33 11.95 -18.96
C ASP A 52 -1.05 12.31 -17.48
N PRO A 53 0.21 12.20 -17.04
CA PRO A 53 0.60 12.56 -15.67
C PRO A 53 0.41 14.04 -15.36
N ALA A 54 0.42 14.93 -16.36
CA ALA A 54 0.17 16.35 -16.17
C ALA A 54 -1.28 16.59 -15.73
N ALA A 55 -2.24 15.95 -16.38
CA ALA A 55 -3.64 16.02 -15.98
C ALA A 55 -3.87 15.51 -14.55
N LEU A 56 -3.15 14.45 -14.12
CA LEU A 56 -3.21 14.04 -12.70
C LEU A 56 -2.66 15.12 -11.77
N LYS A 57 -1.56 15.76 -12.14
CA LYS A 57 -0.95 16.82 -11.33
C LYS A 57 -1.90 18.01 -11.15
N ASP A 58 -2.66 18.37 -12.18
CA ASP A 58 -3.69 19.42 -12.11
C ASP A 58 -4.82 19.03 -11.13
N VAL A 59 -5.29 17.78 -11.18
CA VAL A 59 -6.28 17.27 -10.23
C VAL A 59 -5.76 17.36 -8.80
N LEU A 60 -4.53 16.91 -8.55
CA LEU A 60 -3.94 16.92 -7.21
C LEU A 60 -3.76 18.36 -6.69
N THR A 61 -3.33 19.27 -7.54
CA THR A 61 -3.20 20.69 -7.20
C THR A 61 -4.55 21.29 -6.80
N GLN A 62 -5.62 20.98 -7.54
CA GLN A 62 -6.98 21.44 -7.24
C GLN A 62 -7.44 21.02 -5.84
N TYR A 63 -7.05 19.83 -5.37
CA TYR A 63 -7.49 19.29 -4.10
C TYR A 63 -6.42 19.34 -2.99
N ASN A 64 -5.28 19.99 -3.25
CA ASN A 64 -4.13 20.08 -2.32
C ASN A 64 -3.66 18.71 -1.84
N LEU A 65 -3.50 17.77 -2.76
CA LEU A 65 -3.03 16.42 -2.51
C LEU A 65 -1.68 16.15 -3.17
N GLN A 66 -0.97 15.15 -2.68
CA GLN A 66 0.24 14.60 -3.28
C GLN A 66 0.02 13.14 -3.69
N VAL A 67 0.78 12.66 -4.68
CA VAL A 67 0.93 11.20 -4.86
C VAL A 67 1.93 10.73 -3.83
N GLY A 68 1.46 10.02 -2.81
CA GLY A 68 2.34 9.45 -1.79
C GLY A 68 3.00 8.17 -2.26
N ALA A 69 2.25 7.36 -3.00
CA ALA A 69 2.75 6.16 -3.66
C ALA A 69 1.91 5.79 -4.89
N ILE A 70 2.48 4.94 -5.76
CA ILE A 70 1.75 4.18 -6.78
C ILE A 70 1.96 2.69 -6.49
N ALA A 71 0.87 1.92 -6.48
CA ALA A 71 0.94 0.49 -6.27
C ALA A 71 0.94 -0.27 -7.62
N LEU A 72 1.88 -1.21 -7.75
CA LEU A 72 1.98 -2.15 -8.86
C LEU A 72 1.76 -3.58 -8.35
N ALA A 73 0.69 -4.22 -8.80
CA ALA A 73 0.38 -5.61 -8.46
C ALA A 73 0.56 -6.53 -9.67
N CYS A 74 1.41 -7.56 -9.52
CA CYS A 74 1.70 -8.54 -10.56
C CYS A 74 1.66 -9.97 -10.04
N ASN A 75 1.59 -10.94 -10.95
CA ASN A 75 1.56 -12.36 -10.57
C ASN A 75 2.92 -12.91 -10.15
N TRP A 76 3.99 -12.55 -10.85
CA TRP A 76 5.36 -13.04 -10.64
C TRP A 76 5.43 -14.55 -10.43
N SER A 77 4.77 -15.29 -11.31
CA SER A 77 4.65 -16.75 -11.22
C SER A 77 5.93 -17.50 -11.62
N GLY A 78 6.75 -16.89 -12.47
CA GLY A 78 8.03 -17.41 -12.95
C GLY A 78 9.24 -16.79 -12.23
N PRO A 79 10.45 -17.35 -12.47
CA PRO A 79 11.70 -16.84 -11.88
C PRO A 79 12.15 -15.50 -12.46
N ARG A 80 11.41 -14.97 -13.43
CA ARG A 80 11.58 -13.65 -14.05
C ARG A 80 10.21 -13.07 -14.38
N GLU A 81 10.13 -11.76 -14.46
CA GLU A 81 8.97 -11.06 -15.00
C GLU A 81 8.67 -11.58 -16.42
N THR A 82 7.38 -11.75 -16.71
CA THR A 82 6.92 -11.91 -18.10
C THR A 82 7.13 -10.60 -18.86
N ASP A 83 7.08 -10.62 -20.20
CA ASP A 83 7.22 -9.40 -21.00
C ASP A 83 6.14 -8.37 -20.65
N ALA A 84 4.92 -8.81 -20.34
CA ALA A 84 3.82 -7.93 -19.92
C ALA A 84 4.07 -7.30 -18.54
N GLU A 85 4.52 -8.07 -17.56
CA GLU A 85 4.87 -7.57 -16.23
C GLU A 85 6.05 -6.58 -16.30
N LYS A 86 7.07 -6.90 -17.09
CA LYS A 86 8.21 -6.02 -17.31
C LYS A 86 7.78 -4.71 -17.98
N TRP A 87 6.93 -4.78 -18.99
CA TRP A 87 6.40 -3.60 -19.68
C TRP A 87 5.62 -2.70 -18.70
N GLU A 88 4.77 -3.29 -17.86
CA GLU A 88 4.01 -2.51 -16.86
C GLU A 88 4.92 -1.91 -15.79
N ALA A 89 5.93 -2.64 -15.33
CA ALA A 89 6.93 -2.12 -14.39
C ALA A 89 7.71 -0.92 -15.00
N GLU A 90 8.17 -1.03 -16.26
CA GLU A 90 8.83 0.09 -16.95
C GLU A 90 7.90 1.28 -17.12
N ARG A 91 6.62 1.04 -17.44
CA ARG A 91 5.62 2.08 -17.59
C ARG A 91 5.41 2.85 -16.30
N VAL A 92 5.21 2.16 -15.16
CA VAL A 92 5.03 2.83 -13.87
C VAL A 92 6.29 3.57 -13.41
N LEU A 93 7.48 3.00 -13.62
CA LEU A 93 8.74 3.68 -13.32
C LEU A 93 8.92 4.97 -14.12
N ASN A 94 8.57 4.96 -15.42
CA ASN A 94 8.58 6.16 -16.25
C ASN A 94 7.53 7.18 -15.80
N TYR A 95 6.36 6.71 -15.39
CA TYR A 95 5.30 7.56 -14.84
C TYR A 95 5.73 8.29 -13.56
N LEU A 96 6.40 7.57 -12.66
CA LEU A 96 6.88 8.10 -11.38
C LEU A 96 7.91 9.22 -11.54
N LYS A 97 8.62 9.35 -12.67
CA LYS A 97 9.52 10.47 -12.95
C LYS A 97 8.82 11.83 -12.96
N PHE A 98 7.49 11.84 -13.18
CA PHE A 98 6.70 13.07 -13.13
C PHE A 98 6.29 13.48 -11.71
N PHE A 99 6.47 12.58 -10.74
CA PHE A 99 6.08 12.75 -9.35
C PHE A 99 7.28 12.47 -8.43
N PRO A 100 8.20 13.43 -8.28
CA PRO A 100 9.35 13.26 -7.39
C PRO A 100 8.88 12.98 -5.96
N ASP A 101 9.66 12.23 -5.21
CA ASP A 101 9.38 11.80 -3.83
C ASP A 101 8.17 10.85 -3.67
N THR A 102 7.66 10.31 -4.78
CA THR A 102 6.59 9.31 -4.77
C THR A 102 7.18 7.90 -4.66
N HIS A 103 6.61 7.10 -3.78
CA HIS A 103 7.04 5.75 -3.49
C HIS A 103 6.43 4.73 -4.48
N LEU A 104 7.20 3.69 -4.85
CA LEU A 104 6.66 2.53 -5.59
C LEU A 104 6.34 1.40 -4.60
N VAL A 105 5.07 1.04 -4.50
CA VAL A 105 4.62 -0.11 -3.71
C VAL A 105 4.41 -1.30 -4.64
N LEU A 106 5.13 -2.40 -4.36
CA LEU A 106 5.01 -3.66 -5.08
C LEU A 106 4.14 -4.62 -4.29
N SER A 107 3.17 -5.27 -4.92
CA SER A 107 2.36 -6.32 -4.32
C SER A 107 2.22 -7.51 -5.27
N GLN A 108 2.17 -8.72 -4.72
CA GLN A 108 1.92 -9.90 -5.53
C GLN A 108 0.42 -10.23 -5.53
N LEU A 109 -0.14 -10.43 -6.71
CA LEU A 109 -1.50 -10.94 -6.84
C LEU A 109 -1.60 -12.35 -6.23
N PRO A 110 -2.59 -12.62 -5.38
CA PRO A 110 -2.74 -13.91 -4.73
C PRO A 110 -3.03 -15.01 -5.76
N GLY A 111 -2.43 -16.17 -5.59
CA GLY A 111 -2.76 -17.35 -6.37
C GLY A 111 -4.08 -18.00 -5.91
N LYS A 112 -4.48 -19.08 -6.60
CA LYS A 112 -5.66 -19.88 -6.21
C LYS A 112 -5.45 -20.60 -4.88
N ASP A 113 -4.23 -21.05 -4.62
CA ASP A 113 -3.81 -21.80 -3.44
C ASP A 113 -2.34 -21.52 -3.11
N ARG A 114 -1.79 -22.28 -2.19
CA ARG A 114 -0.39 -22.18 -1.75
C ARG A 114 0.48 -23.38 -2.21
N SER A 115 0.09 -24.06 -3.28
CA SER A 115 0.90 -25.10 -3.88
C SER A 115 2.25 -24.54 -4.36
N ASN A 116 3.31 -25.37 -4.31
CA ASN A 116 4.67 -24.97 -4.69
C ASN A 116 5.15 -23.69 -3.99
N LEU A 117 4.77 -23.49 -2.73
CA LEU A 117 4.95 -22.24 -1.99
C LEU A 117 6.40 -21.72 -2.05
N GLN A 118 7.38 -22.56 -1.72
CA GLN A 118 8.79 -22.15 -1.68
C GLN A 118 9.29 -21.65 -3.05
N GLN A 119 8.91 -22.33 -4.13
CA GLN A 119 9.29 -21.89 -5.48
C GLN A 119 8.61 -20.57 -5.84
N ARG A 120 7.34 -20.42 -5.51
CA ARG A 120 6.58 -19.18 -5.77
C ARG A 120 7.09 -18.00 -4.94
N GLN A 121 7.51 -18.24 -3.69
CA GLN A 121 8.19 -17.23 -2.87
C GLN A 121 9.52 -16.81 -3.50
N ALA A 122 10.33 -17.77 -3.94
CA ALA A 122 11.59 -17.46 -4.61
C ALA A 122 11.40 -16.68 -5.93
N ASN A 123 10.39 -17.06 -6.73
CA ASN A 123 10.05 -16.35 -7.96
C ASN A 123 9.62 -14.91 -7.68
N ALA A 124 8.72 -14.72 -6.72
CA ALA A 124 8.25 -13.38 -6.34
C ALA A 124 9.41 -12.49 -5.87
N ILE A 125 10.29 -12.98 -4.99
CA ILE A 125 11.46 -12.24 -4.53
C ILE A 125 12.37 -11.85 -5.69
N ALA A 126 12.64 -12.75 -6.62
CA ALA A 126 13.49 -12.46 -7.78
C ALA A 126 12.90 -11.34 -8.67
N CYS A 127 11.59 -11.35 -8.91
CA CYS A 127 10.91 -10.31 -9.68
C CYS A 127 10.87 -8.97 -8.92
N ILE A 128 10.54 -9.00 -7.61
CA ILE A 128 10.54 -7.81 -6.75
C ILE A 128 11.90 -7.12 -6.78
N GLU A 129 12.99 -7.87 -6.57
CA GLU A 129 14.34 -7.30 -6.60
C GLU A 129 14.74 -6.78 -7.98
N ALA A 130 14.32 -7.44 -9.06
CA ALA A 130 14.60 -6.97 -10.41
C ALA A 130 13.92 -5.61 -10.69
N ILE A 131 12.69 -5.40 -10.23
CA ILE A 131 12.00 -4.11 -10.31
C ILE A 131 12.65 -3.08 -9.39
N ALA A 132 12.94 -3.46 -8.15
CA ALA A 132 13.53 -2.56 -7.15
C ALA A 132 14.92 -2.05 -7.58
N ARG A 133 15.74 -2.86 -8.25
CA ARG A 133 17.02 -2.40 -8.84
C ARG A 133 16.80 -1.29 -9.86
N ARG A 134 15.86 -1.49 -10.81
CA ARG A 134 15.51 -0.45 -11.80
C ARG A 134 14.93 0.81 -11.15
N SER A 135 14.14 0.65 -10.08
CA SER A 135 13.61 1.74 -9.27
C SER A 135 14.73 2.56 -8.63
N THR A 136 15.69 1.87 -7.99
CA THR A 136 16.87 2.48 -7.36
C THR A 136 17.75 3.22 -8.36
N ASP A 137 17.98 2.64 -9.56
CA ASP A 137 18.74 3.28 -10.65
C ASP A 137 18.11 4.60 -11.12
N LEU A 138 16.81 4.77 -10.90
CA LEU A 138 16.05 5.98 -11.21
C LEU A 138 15.88 6.92 -10.00
N GLY A 139 16.42 6.57 -8.83
CA GLY A 139 16.24 7.34 -7.60
C GLY A 139 14.82 7.25 -7.02
N ILE A 140 14.06 6.22 -7.34
CA ILE A 140 12.70 5.99 -6.85
C ILE A 140 12.74 4.98 -5.72
N ASP A 141 12.25 5.37 -4.54
CA ASP A 141 12.09 4.46 -3.41
C ASP A 141 11.03 3.40 -3.68
N CYS A 142 11.34 2.16 -3.27
CA CYS A 142 10.49 0.99 -3.51
C CYS A 142 10.30 0.16 -2.24
N SER A 143 9.09 -0.37 -2.03
CA SER A 143 8.79 -1.33 -0.95
C SER A 143 7.89 -2.46 -1.44
N PHE A 144 7.99 -3.60 -0.78
CA PHE A 144 7.07 -4.71 -1.01
C PHE A 144 6.00 -4.77 0.08
N HIS A 145 4.75 -4.91 -0.35
CA HIS A 145 3.53 -5.00 0.46
C HIS A 145 2.98 -6.43 0.41
N PRO A 146 3.16 -7.24 1.48
CA PRO A 146 2.53 -8.56 1.59
C PRO A 146 1.04 -8.43 1.84
N ASN A 147 0.26 -9.36 1.27
CA ASN A 147 -1.19 -9.42 1.46
C ASN A 147 -1.64 -10.76 2.05
N SER A 148 -2.92 -10.88 2.50
CA SER A 148 -3.39 -12.03 3.27
C SER A 148 -4.48 -12.92 2.65
N PRO A 149 -4.93 -12.79 1.38
CA PRO A 149 -5.79 -13.78 0.75
C PRO A 149 -5.24 -15.21 0.87
N ALA A 150 -6.10 -16.22 0.79
CA ALA A 150 -5.73 -17.62 1.05
C ALA A 150 -4.61 -18.15 0.15
N GLY A 151 -4.50 -17.65 -1.08
CA GLY A 151 -3.47 -18.04 -2.04
C GLY A 151 -2.20 -17.20 -2.03
N SER A 152 -2.08 -16.24 -1.11
CA SER A 152 -0.89 -15.36 -0.99
C SER A 152 0.32 -16.14 -0.49
N VAL A 153 1.48 -15.85 -1.06
CA VAL A 153 2.73 -16.56 -0.72
C VAL A 153 3.44 -15.97 0.51
N PHE A 154 3.12 -14.72 0.88
CA PHE A 154 3.63 -14.05 2.07
C PHE A 154 2.48 -13.61 2.98
N ARG A 155 1.91 -14.56 3.73
CA ARG A 155 0.65 -14.38 4.45
C ARG A 155 0.76 -14.53 5.98
N ILE A 156 1.60 -15.44 6.44
CA ILE A 156 1.73 -15.82 7.86
C ILE A 156 3.16 -15.55 8.34
N LYS A 157 3.41 -15.73 9.65
CA LYS A 157 4.68 -15.39 10.29
C LYS A 157 5.88 -16.06 9.61
N GLU A 158 5.76 -17.33 9.28
CA GLU A 158 6.83 -18.11 8.63
C GLU A 158 7.17 -17.54 7.24
N ASP A 159 6.17 -17.06 6.51
CA ASP A 159 6.37 -16.44 5.20
C ASP A 159 7.07 -15.09 5.31
N TYR A 160 6.70 -14.30 6.33
CA TYR A 160 7.33 -13.02 6.60
C TYR A 160 8.81 -13.17 6.97
N LEU A 161 9.16 -14.23 7.73
CA LEU A 161 10.56 -14.56 7.99
C LEU A 161 11.32 -14.85 6.70
N VAL A 162 10.73 -15.67 5.81
CA VAL A 162 11.35 -15.96 4.50
C VAL A 162 11.52 -14.70 3.65
N LEU A 163 10.49 -13.85 3.61
CA LEU A 163 10.51 -12.61 2.85
C LEU A 163 11.58 -11.65 3.35
N LEU A 164 11.53 -11.30 4.64
CA LEU A 164 12.34 -10.24 5.23
C LEU A 164 13.80 -10.65 5.47
N ASP A 165 14.10 -11.96 5.49
CA ASP A 165 15.46 -12.49 5.53
C ASP A 165 16.13 -12.46 4.14
N ARG A 166 15.33 -12.58 3.06
CA ARG A 166 15.86 -12.72 1.69
C ARG A 166 15.87 -11.44 0.88
N LEU A 167 14.92 -10.51 1.12
CA LEU A 167 14.90 -9.25 0.39
C LEU A 167 16.16 -8.42 0.64
N ASP A 168 16.76 -7.91 -0.44
CA ASP A 168 17.86 -6.95 -0.34
C ASP A 168 17.31 -5.59 0.17
N SER A 169 17.38 -5.39 1.48
CA SER A 169 16.84 -4.19 2.13
C SER A 169 17.52 -2.87 1.73
N ARG A 170 18.62 -2.95 0.97
CA ARG A 170 19.29 -1.75 0.41
C ARG A 170 18.50 -1.17 -0.76
N ILE A 171 17.79 -1.99 -1.52
CA ILE A 171 17.05 -1.60 -2.73
C ILE A 171 15.54 -1.68 -2.57
N VAL A 172 15.01 -2.55 -1.68
CA VAL A 172 13.58 -2.69 -1.44
C VAL A 172 13.27 -2.64 0.05
N GLY A 173 12.35 -1.76 0.44
CA GLY A 173 11.84 -1.66 1.80
C GLY A 173 10.69 -2.61 2.08
N PHE A 174 10.25 -2.60 3.32
CA PHE A 174 9.05 -3.29 3.77
C PHE A 174 7.89 -2.29 3.86
N ALA A 175 6.74 -2.64 3.27
CA ALA A 175 5.48 -1.92 3.39
C ALA A 175 4.46 -2.77 4.17
N PRO A 176 4.52 -2.80 5.53
CA PRO A 176 3.55 -3.52 6.33
C PRO A 176 2.14 -2.96 6.17
N ASP A 177 1.17 -3.86 6.09
CA ASP A 177 -0.24 -3.57 6.26
C ASP A 177 -0.73 -4.15 7.58
N ALA A 178 -1.20 -3.30 8.48
CA ALA A 178 -1.63 -3.69 9.82
C ALA A 178 -2.75 -4.73 9.79
N GLY A 179 -3.73 -4.56 8.88
CA GLY A 179 -4.85 -5.49 8.73
C GLY A 179 -4.43 -6.84 8.16
N HIS A 180 -3.57 -6.84 7.13
CA HIS A 180 -3.06 -8.09 6.56
C HIS A 180 -2.20 -8.88 7.55
N ILE A 181 -1.40 -8.21 8.37
CA ILE A 181 -0.62 -8.82 9.46
C ILE A 181 -1.58 -9.50 10.45
N ALA A 182 -2.58 -8.77 10.95
CA ALA A 182 -3.57 -9.31 11.88
C ALA A 182 -4.38 -10.45 11.27
N LYS A 183 -4.80 -10.33 10.00
CA LYS A 183 -5.53 -11.37 9.27
C LYS A 183 -4.68 -12.63 9.06
N GLY A 184 -3.37 -12.49 8.93
CA GLY A 184 -2.38 -13.56 8.89
C GLY A 184 -2.14 -14.22 10.25
N GLY A 185 -2.73 -13.71 11.34
CA GLY A 185 -2.62 -14.25 12.69
C GLY A 185 -1.37 -13.81 13.46
N MET A 186 -0.71 -12.75 12.99
CA MET A 186 0.48 -12.18 13.61
C MET A 186 0.12 -11.04 14.57
N ASP A 187 0.97 -10.79 15.55
CA ASP A 187 0.91 -9.59 16.38
C ASP A 187 1.41 -8.39 15.59
N VAL A 188 0.52 -7.44 15.36
CA VAL A 188 0.81 -6.24 14.55
C VAL A 188 1.93 -5.41 15.20
N ILE A 189 1.87 -5.20 16.52
CA ILE A 189 2.85 -4.42 17.26
C ILE A 189 4.23 -5.10 17.23
N GLU A 190 4.28 -6.43 17.39
CA GLU A 190 5.52 -7.21 17.30
C GLU A 190 6.17 -7.02 15.91
N ILE A 191 5.41 -7.15 14.83
CA ILE A 191 5.93 -7.03 13.45
C ILE A 191 6.45 -5.61 13.20
N PHE A 192 5.67 -4.58 13.51
CA PHE A 192 6.10 -3.19 13.33
C PHE A 192 7.34 -2.86 14.16
N HIS A 193 7.39 -3.32 15.41
CA HIS A 193 8.55 -3.10 16.29
C HIS A 193 9.81 -3.82 15.77
N THR A 194 9.68 -5.10 15.40
CA THR A 194 10.81 -5.94 15.00
C THR A 194 11.45 -5.44 13.70
N TYR A 195 10.61 -5.08 12.72
CA TYR A 195 11.08 -4.74 11.38
C TYR A 195 11.07 -3.23 11.09
N ARG A 196 10.95 -2.36 12.12
CA ARG A 196 10.83 -0.90 11.96
C ARG A 196 11.89 -0.26 11.09
N SER A 197 13.12 -0.78 11.11
CA SER A 197 14.24 -0.27 10.31
C SER A 197 14.13 -0.57 8.81
N LEU A 198 13.29 -1.53 8.43
CA LEU A 198 13.03 -1.89 7.04
C LEU A 198 11.81 -1.17 6.46
N ILE A 199 10.98 -0.57 7.32
CA ILE A 199 9.72 0.06 6.93
C ILE A 199 10.00 1.37 6.20
N ARG A 200 9.54 1.47 4.94
CA ARG A 200 9.63 2.69 4.13
C ARG A 200 8.27 3.23 3.71
N HIS A 201 7.22 2.42 3.83
CA HIS A 201 5.84 2.77 3.53
C HIS A 201 4.92 1.99 4.46
N ILE A 202 3.69 2.44 4.72
CA ILE A 202 2.78 1.78 5.67
C ILE A 202 1.35 1.82 5.14
N HIS A 203 0.63 0.69 5.30
CA HIS A 203 -0.81 0.63 5.11
C HIS A 203 -1.53 0.37 6.44
N PHE A 204 -2.60 1.11 6.68
CA PHE A 204 -3.50 0.94 7.79
C PHE A 204 -4.85 0.43 7.29
N LYS A 205 -5.21 -0.73 7.75
CA LYS A 205 -6.48 -1.41 7.51
C LYS A 205 -6.92 -2.08 8.81
N ASP A 206 -8.17 -1.90 9.20
CA ASP A 206 -8.65 -2.45 10.47
C ASP A 206 -9.41 -3.77 10.28
N ILE A 207 -9.45 -4.56 11.34
CA ILE A 207 -10.01 -5.91 11.34
C ILE A 207 -10.66 -6.19 12.70
N THR A 208 -11.79 -6.88 12.70
CA THR A 208 -12.48 -7.34 13.94
C THR A 208 -11.80 -8.55 14.57
N THR A 209 -12.21 -8.91 15.77
CA THR A 209 -11.79 -10.15 16.45
C THR A 209 -12.16 -11.41 15.64
N SER A 210 -13.21 -11.36 14.84
CA SER A 210 -13.61 -12.43 13.91
C SER A 210 -12.84 -12.42 12.59
N ARG A 211 -11.85 -11.53 12.45
CA ARG A 211 -11.02 -11.34 11.25
C ARG A 211 -11.79 -10.86 10.01
N GLU A 212 -12.90 -10.15 10.22
CA GLU A 212 -13.59 -9.42 9.16
C GLU A 212 -13.04 -7.99 9.06
N TRP A 213 -12.96 -7.46 7.85
CA TRP A 213 -12.53 -6.09 7.63
C TRP A 213 -13.48 -5.08 8.30
N ALA A 214 -12.94 -4.02 8.86
CA ALA A 214 -13.69 -3.02 9.62
C ALA A 214 -13.24 -1.60 9.24
N ALA A 215 -14.11 -0.63 9.51
CA ALA A 215 -13.73 0.77 9.45
C ALA A 215 -12.66 1.09 10.49
N MET A 216 -11.82 2.07 10.20
CA MET A 216 -10.75 2.51 11.11
C MET A 216 -11.27 2.81 12.52
N GLY A 217 -10.68 2.16 13.51
CA GLY A 217 -11.05 2.29 14.93
C GLY A 217 -12.28 1.51 15.36
N ALA A 218 -12.93 0.75 14.47
CA ALA A 218 -14.01 -0.17 14.80
C ALA A 218 -13.51 -1.62 14.99
N GLY A 219 -12.25 -1.87 14.70
CA GLY A 219 -11.60 -3.17 14.85
C GLY A 219 -10.73 -3.28 16.10
N ILE A 220 -9.67 -4.08 16.01
CA ILE A 220 -8.81 -4.44 17.13
C ILE A 220 -7.41 -3.84 17.06
N ILE A 221 -7.07 -3.12 15.99
CA ILE A 221 -5.71 -2.64 15.77
C ILE A 221 -5.48 -1.34 16.52
N ASP A 222 -4.43 -1.28 17.33
CA ASP A 222 -4.02 -0.08 18.07
C ASP A 222 -3.16 0.83 17.18
N PHE A 223 -3.82 1.53 16.23
CA PHE A 223 -3.14 2.49 15.34
C PHE A 223 -2.43 3.62 16.07
N PRO A 224 -3.01 4.23 17.14
CA PRO A 224 -2.30 5.24 17.93
C PRO A 224 -0.94 4.77 18.44
N ARG A 225 -0.86 3.52 18.92
CA ARG A 225 0.39 2.93 19.38
C ARG A 225 1.39 2.75 18.24
N ILE A 226 0.93 2.30 17.05
CA ILE A 226 1.80 2.16 15.87
C ILE A 226 2.33 3.54 15.43
N VAL A 227 1.48 4.55 15.33
CA VAL A 227 1.88 5.93 14.96
C VAL A 227 2.92 6.47 15.94
N THR A 228 2.67 6.33 17.24
CA THR A 228 3.61 6.77 18.29
C THR A 228 4.97 6.07 18.14
N MET A 229 4.97 4.75 17.98
CA MET A 229 6.18 3.95 17.81
C MET A 229 6.96 4.36 16.54
N MET A 230 6.28 4.60 15.43
CA MET A 230 6.92 5.02 14.18
C MET A 230 7.44 6.45 14.24
N ARG A 231 6.71 7.36 14.90
CA ARG A 231 7.20 8.72 15.19
C ARG A 231 8.48 8.68 16.04
N ASP A 232 8.48 7.90 17.10
CA ASP A 232 9.63 7.79 18.02
C ASP A 232 10.83 7.10 17.35
N ALA A 233 10.58 6.27 16.34
CA ALA A 233 11.60 5.71 15.44
C ALA A 233 12.05 6.67 14.31
N HIS A 234 11.57 7.92 14.31
CA HIS A 234 11.85 8.93 13.29
C HIS A 234 11.43 8.54 11.87
N TYR A 235 10.36 7.75 11.75
CA TYR A 235 9.81 7.43 10.44
C TYR A 235 9.39 8.72 9.71
N ASP A 236 9.88 8.88 8.49
CA ASP A 236 9.52 9.98 7.60
C ASP A 236 8.92 9.41 6.31
N GLY A 237 7.60 9.32 6.26
CA GLY A 237 6.94 8.67 5.14
C GLY A 237 5.42 8.75 5.21
N TRP A 238 4.79 7.94 4.38
CA TRP A 238 3.34 7.87 4.26
C TRP A 238 2.76 6.70 5.05
N ILE A 239 1.62 6.95 5.68
CA ILE A 239 0.69 5.93 6.16
C ILE A 239 -0.58 6.04 5.30
N MET A 240 -0.83 5.04 4.47
CA MET A 240 -2.00 4.99 3.63
C MET A 240 -3.13 4.25 4.33
N VAL A 241 -4.28 4.90 4.41
CA VAL A 241 -5.49 4.32 4.99
C VAL A 241 -6.30 3.65 3.89
N GLU A 242 -6.67 2.41 4.14
CA GLU A 242 -7.43 1.56 3.24
C GLU A 242 -8.56 0.88 4.02
N GLU A 243 -9.71 0.67 3.41
CA GLU A 243 -10.81 -0.09 3.99
C GLU A 243 -11.39 -1.08 2.99
N GLU A 244 -11.50 -2.36 3.41
CA GLU A 244 -12.06 -3.45 2.61
C GLU A 244 -13.36 -4.03 3.22
N SER A 245 -14.05 -3.29 4.07
CA SER A 245 -15.32 -3.73 4.64
C SER A 245 -16.42 -3.86 3.55
N LYS A 246 -17.44 -4.65 3.84
CA LYS A 246 -18.63 -4.73 2.97
C LYS A 246 -19.31 -3.38 2.78
N GLU A 247 -19.26 -2.51 3.79
CA GLU A 247 -19.80 -1.15 3.70
C GLU A 247 -18.97 -0.33 2.71
N ALA A 248 -17.64 -0.43 2.76
CA ALA A 248 -16.73 0.26 1.85
C ALA A 248 -16.91 -0.20 0.39
N GLU A 249 -17.12 -1.50 0.15
CA GLU A 249 -17.41 -2.02 -1.19
C GLU A 249 -18.67 -1.38 -1.81
N VAL A 250 -19.71 -1.17 -0.99
CA VAL A 250 -20.97 -0.58 -1.43
C VAL A 250 -20.88 0.94 -1.54
N ASN A 251 -20.24 1.60 -0.57
CA ASN A 251 -20.17 3.05 -0.47
C ASN A 251 -18.77 3.53 0.00
N PRO A 252 -17.77 3.48 -0.90
CA PRO A 252 -16.40 3.82 -0.57
C PRO A 252 -16.22 5.28 -0.12
N ASP A 253 -17.03 6.20 -0.63
CA ASP A 253 -16.95 7.63 -0.26
C ASP A 253 -17.31 7.84 1.22
N THR A 254 -18.37 7.18 1.69
CA THR A 254 -18.79 7.25 3.09
C THR A 254 -17.80 6.57 4.01
N ALA A 255 -17.26 5.42 3.61
CA ALA A 255 -16.22 4.72 4.37
C ALA A 255 -14.98 5.61 4.53
N THR A 256 -14.52 6.21 3.43
CA THR A 256 -13.36 7.13 3.46
C THR A 256 -13.61 8.36 4.34
N ALA A 257 -14.81 8.94 4.31
CA ALA A 257 -15.16 10.06 5.19
C ALA A 257 -15.08 9.68 6.67
N LYS A 258 -15.59 8.51 7.06
CA LYS A 258 -15.51 7.98 8.43
C LYS A 258 -14.05 7.71 8.85
N ASN A 259 -13.25 7.13 7.98
CA ASN A 259 -11.82 6.92 8.22
C ASN A 259 -11.08 8.24 8.42
N GLY A 260 -11.45 9.29 7.68
CA GLY A 260 -10.94 10.64 7.88
C GLY A 260 -11.35 11.27 9.22
N GLU A 261 -12.54 10.96 9.73
CA GLU A 261 -12.94 11.39 11.09
C GLU A 261 -12.06 10.74 12.15
N TYR A 262 -11.81 9.43 12.04
CA TYR A 262 -10.90 8.72 12.93
C TYR A 262 -9.48 9.27 12.85
N LEU A 263 -8.97 9.51 11.64
CA LEU A 263 -7.66 10.12 11.40
C LEU A 263 -7.52 11.44 12.16
N ARG A 264 -8.45 12.38 11.97
CA ARG A 264 -8.42 13.71 12.60
C ARG A 264 -8.48 13.64 14.13
N LYS A 265 -9.29 12.74 14.65
CA LYS A 265 -9.54 12.61 16.09
C LYS A 265 -8.42 11.88 16.82
N SER A 266 -7.86 10.84 16.21
CA SER A 266 -7.06 9.84 16.92
C SER A 266 -5.59 9.77 16.48
N LEU A 267 -5.27 10.14 15.23
CA LEU A 267 -3.94 9.94 14.68
C LEU A 267 -3.18 11.26 14.42
N LEU A 268 -3.81 12.25 13.81
CA LEU A 268 -3.17 13.55 13.54
C LEU A 268 -2.63 14.25 14.81
N PRO A 269 -3.27 14.16 15.99
CA PRO A 269 -2.71 14.76 17.21
C PRO A 269 -1.41 14.11 17.70
N LEU A 270 -1.02 12.97 17.15
CA LEU A 270 0.17 12.21 17.58
C LEU A 270 1.45 12.55 16.79
N VAL A 271 1.36 13.29 15.68
CA VAL A 271 2.45 13.57 14.74
C VAL A 271 2.86 15.03 14.67
#